data_e947ada49a2c035175408a5eb2c45eb6
#
_entry.id   e947ada49a2c035175408a5eb2c45eb6
#
_cell.length_a   1.000
_cell.length_b   1.000
_cell.length_c   1.000
_cell.angle_alpha   90.00
_cell.angle_beta   90.00
_cell.angle_gamma   90.00
#
_symmetry.space_group_name_H-M   'P 1'
#
loop_
_entity.id
_entity.type
_entity.pdbx_description
1 polymer ?
#
loop_
_entity_poly.entity_id
_entity_poly.type
_entity_poly.pdbx_seq_one_letter_code
_entity_poly.pdbx_strand_id
1 'polypeptide(L)'
;MSKCEYKNCIISDDQANLNKSYAVLFSYRHLGRNIPFKPKNQYWIIANFECPLSDGPMSTRWSTQFDVFYSYLQDSDIIGPTANLELRSEILEKKYSQIFKEKTNFAAWVVSRCSSGSKRAAYVNKLKEYGIGVDVYGACGNNTLCKHKSNKQCHIWLSKRYKFYLAFENNLCKDYVTEKFSNSFDESYDSLIVYRGAPNVREIFPEKNIYINTFDFQNVKSLAEYLLNVGSSEEKYTALLKQRHSYRMHYRDHYCSFCEWATNSQNPKPGHIKRDFNEWFRTNKCQTVHTDVG
;
A
#
# COMPACT_ATOMS: atom_id res chain seq x y z
N MET A 1 14.01 -16.74 5.54
CA MET A 1 14.41 -17.62 4.41
C MET A 1 13.79 -19.03 4.44
N SER A 2 13.10 -19.47 5.50
CA SER A 2 12.66 -20.89 5.65
C SER A 2 11.52 -21.35 4.73
N LYS A 3 10.88 -20.48 3.97
CA LYS A 3 9.73 -20.80 3.10
C LYS A 3 9.96 -20.56 1.60
N CYS A 4 11.15 -20.09 1.19
CA CYS A 4 11.46 -19.92 -0.21
C CYS A 4 11.92 -21.25 -0.83
N GLU A 5 11.30 -21.64 -1.94
CA GLU A 5 11.67 -22.84 -2.70
C GLU A 5 13.00 -22.69 -3.47
N TYR A 6 13.40 -21.46 -3.79
CA TYR A 6 14.63 -21.15 -4.50
C TYR A 6 15.81 -21.05 -3.52
N LYS A 7 16.49 -22.20 -3.29
CA LYS A 7 17.57 -22.30 -2.27
C LYS A 7 18.97 -21.94 -2.77
N ASN A 8 19.16 -21.86 -4.08
CA ASN A 8 20.47 -21.60 -4.70
C ASN A 8 20.76 -20.11 -4.93
N CYS A 9 20.14 -19.24 -4.13
CA CYS A 9 20.24 -17.80 -4.26
C CYS A 9 20.74 -17.22 -2.93
N ILE A 10 21.81 -16.42 -2.99
CA ILE A 10 22.38 -15.74 -1.84
C ILE A 10 22.20 -14.25 -2.03
N ILE A 11 21.61 -13.59 -1.06
CA ILE A 11 21.50 -12.13 -1.00
C ILE A 11 22.46 -11.63 0.08
N SER A 12 23.32 -10.67 -0.29
CA SER A 12 24.36 -10.12 0.57
C SER A 12 24.35 -8.60 0.49
N ASP A 13 24.60 -7.92 1.60
CA ASP A 13 24.85 -6.48 1.69
C ASP A 13 26.34 -6.15 1.74
N ASP A 14 27.21 -7.16 1.68
CA ASP A 14 28.65 -6.98 1.65
C ASP A 14 29.13 -6.42 0.30
N GLN A 15 29.62 -5.19 0.33
CA GLN A 15 30.13 -4.48 -0.84
C GLN A 15 31.34 -5.15 -1.52
N ALA A 16 32.07 -6.01 -0.82
CA ALA A 16 33.18 -6.80 -1.42
C ALA A 16 32.69 -7.76 -2.53
N ASN A 17 31.39 -8.10 -2.49
CA ASN A 17 30.76 -8.95 -3.49
C ASN A 17 30.19 -8.19 -4.69
N LEU A 18 30.22 -6.86 -4.70
CA LEU A 18 29.56 -6.02 -5.70
C LEU A 18 29.92 -6.42 -7.14
N ASN A 19 31.21 -6.53 -7.44
CA ASN A 19 31.71 -6.85 -8.79
C ASN A 19 31.56 -8.32 -9.20
N LYS A 20 31.23 -9.21 -8.23
CA LYS A 20 31.08 -10.66 -8.45
C LYS A 20 29.62 -11.08 -8.48
N SER A 21 28.73 -10.20 -8.05
CA SER A 21 27.30 -10.49 -7.95
C SER A 21 26.67 -10.62 -9.34
N TYR A 22 25.76 -11.57 -9.49
CA TYR A 22 24.92 -11.73 -10.67
C TYR A 22 24.03 -10.49 -10.91
N ALA A 23 23.47 -9.96 -9.82
CA ALA A 23 22.66 -8.74 -9.85
C ALA A 23 22.97 -7.83 -8.68
N VAL A 24 22.81 -6.51 -8.86
CA VAL A 24 22.96 -5.48 -7.82
C VAL A 24 21.65 -4.72 -7.69
N LEU A 25 21.15 -4.66 -6.46
CA LEU A 25 19.94 -3.92 -6.12
C LEU A 25 20.28 -2.50 -5.66
N PHE A 26 19.71 -1.53 -6.34
CA PHE A 26 19.81 -0.11 -6.01
C PHE A 26 18.49 0.39 -5.44
N SER A 27 18.55 1.16 -4.36
CA SER A 27 17.39 1.89 -3.85
C SER A 27 17.30 3.27 -4.52
N TYR A 28 16.14 3.62 -5.04
CA TYR A 28 15.89 4.89 -5.71
C TYR A 28 16.36 6.10 -4.88
N ARG A 29 16.07 6.13 -3.60
CA ARG A 29 16.40 7.25 -2.70
C ARG A 29 17.87 7.33 -2.29
N HIS A 30 18.63 6.27 -2.56
CA HIS A 30 20.03 6.17 -2.14
C HIS A 30 21.00 6.13 -3.32
N LEU A 31 20.57 6.57 -4.51
CA LEU A 31 21.44 6.68 -5.68
C LEU A 31 22.47 7.78 -5.45
N GLY A 32 23.76 7.42 -5.60
CA GLY A 32 24.87 8.34 -5.48
C GLY A 32 24.97 9.31 -6.68
N ARG A 33 25.82 10.32 -6.55
CA ARG A 33 26.11 11.27 -7.65
C ARG A 33 26.86 10.59 -8.80
N ASN A 34 27.74 9.64 -8.49
CA ASN A 34 28.57 8.93 -9.45
C ASN A 34 27.98 7.57 -9.74
N ILE A 35 27.95 7.22 -11.02
CA ILE A 35 27.56 5.88 -11.47
C ILE A 35 28.80 4.99 -11.36
N PRO A 36 28.76 3.88 -10.59
CA PRO A 36 29.87 2.96 -10.51
C PRO A 36 30.11 2.23 -11.84
N PHE A 37 31.21 1.52 -11.95
CA PHE A 37 31.45 0.63 -13.08
C PHE A 37 30.46 -0.53 -13.06
N LYS A 38 29.82 -0.81 -14.21
CA LYS A 38 28.92 -1.95 -14.39
C LYS A 38 29.61 -3.07 -15.12
N PRO A 39 29.85 -4.24 -14.48
CA PRO A 39 30.35 -5.41 -15.17
C PRO A 39 29.44 -5.87 -16.31
N LYS A 40 30.00 -6.35 -17.41
CA LYS A 40 29.28 -6.66 -18.67
C LYS A 40 28.12 -7.65 -18.51
N ASN A 41 28.21 -8.60 -17.57
CA ASN A 41 27.21 -9.66 -17.37
C ASN A 41 26.44 -9.48 -16.05
N GLN A 42 26.42 -8.29 -15.49
CA GLN A 42 25.74 -7.98 -14.23
C GLN A 42 24.43 -7.24 -14.50
N TYR A 43 23.35 -7.70 -13.86
CA TYR A 43 22.08 -6.98 -13.86
C TYR A 43 22.07 -5.87 -12.82
N TRP A 44 21.53 -4.73 -13.20
CA TRP A 44 21.23 -3.66 -12.26
C TRP A 44 19.74 -3.56 -12.08
N ILE A 45 19.28 -3.71 -10.84
CA ILE A 45 17.90 -3.67 -10.43
C ILE A 45 17.65 -2.37 -9.69
N ILE A 46 16.64 -1.59 -10.07
CA ILE A 46 16.21 -0.41 -9.33
C ILE A 46 14.93 -0.71 -8.55
N ALA A 47 14.94 -0.44 -7.24
CA ALA A 47 13.78 -0.57 -6.38
C ALA A 47 13.16 0.80 -6.04
N ASN A 48 11.87 0.94 -6.23
CA ASN A 48 11.07 2.06 -5.72
C ASN A 48 9.65 1.61 -5.34
N PHE A 49 9.27 1.87 -4.08
CA PHE A 49 7.96 1.52 -3.52
C PHE A 49 7.13 2.74 -3.13
N GLU A 50 7.65 3.94 -3.36
CA GLU A 50 6.86 5.16 -3.23
C GLU A 50 6.11 5.47 -4.52
N CYS A 51 5.03 6.23 -4.41
CA CYS A 51 4.32 6.61 -5.62
C CYS A 51 5.14 7.60 -6.47
N PRO A 52 4.92 7.62 -7.79
CA PRO A 52 5.67 8.48 -8.72
C PRO A 52 5.69 9.97 -8.39
N LEU A 53 4.68 10.45 -7.66
CA LEU A 53 4.55 11.86 -7.27
C LEU A 53 5.19 12.18 -5.90
N SER A 54 5.65 11.17 -5.16
CA SER A 54 6.26 11.37 -3.83
C SER A 54 7.71 11.82 -3.92
N ASP A 55 8.42 11.33 -4.91
CA ASP A 55 9.82 11.65 -5.17
C ASP A 55 9.94 12.41 -6.50
N GLY A 56 10.95 13.25 -6.64
CA GLY A 56 11.28 13.92 -7.90
C GLY A 56 11.66 12.89 -8.99
N PRO A 57 11.86 13.31 -10.24
CA PRO A 57 12.37 12.42 -11.28
C PRO A 57 13.81 11.99 -10.98
N MET A 58 14.15 10.76 -11.33
CA MET A 58 15.53 10.26 -11.33
C MET A 58 16.36 11.10 -12.30
N SER A 59 17.63 11.37 -11.98
CA SER A 59 18.48 12.08 -12.92
C SER A 59 18.62 11.29 -14.23
N THR A 60 18.70 11.97 -15.36
CA THR A 60 18.81 11.35 -16.69
C THR A 60 20.05 10.47 -16.85
N ARG A 61 21.08 10.72 -16.03
CA ARG A 61 22.30 9.86 -15.99
C ARG A 61 22.01 8.47 -15.45
N TRP A 62 21.06 8.35 -14.51
CA TRP A 62 20.69 7.08 -13.87
C TRP A 62 19.49 6.40 -14.54
N SER A 63 18.55 7.17 -15.10
CA SER A 63 17.23 6.65 -15.50
C SER A 63 17.29 5.52 -16.55
N THR A 64 18.38 5.44 -17.32
CA THR A 64 18.59 4.43 -18.37
C THR A 64 19.63 3.36 -18.03
N GLN A 65 20.11 3.31 -16.77
CA GLN A 65 21.20 2.38 -16.38
C GLN A 65 20.70 1.00 -15.92
N PHE A 66 19.43 0.87 -15.63
CA PHE A 66 18.86 -0.32 -15.01
C PHE A 66 18.29 -1.28 -16.04
N ASP A 67 18.53 -2.56 -15.81
CA ASP A 67 18.00 -3.65 -16.63
C ASP A 67 16.65 -4.14 -16.13
N VAL A 68 16.41 -4.00 -14.80
CA VAL A 68 15.30 -4.61 -14.09
C VAL A 68 14.65 -3.59 -13.16
N PHE A 69 13.33 -3.51 -13.21
CA PHE A 69 12.52 -2.64 -12.38
C PHE A 69 11.79 -3.45 -11.31
N TYR A 70 12.03 -3.10 -10.05
CA TYR A 70 11.40 -3.71 -8.89
C TYR A 70 10.51 -2.70 -8.19
N SER A 71 9.21 -2.92 -8.26
CA SER A 71 8.25 -2.00 -7.68
C SER A 71 6.90 -2.68 -7.38
N TYR A 72 5.98 -1.95 -6.78
CA TYR A 72 4.59 -2.39 -6.56
C TYR A 72 3.75 -2.44 -7.85
N LEU A 73 4.20 -1.82 -8.94
CA LEU A 73 3.47 -1.82 -10.21
C LEU A 73 3.39 -3.23 -10.79
N GLN A 74 2.19 -3.60 -11.27
CA GLN A 74 1.93 -4.93 -11.81
C GLN A 74 2.70 -5.21 -13.12
N ASP A 75 3.19 -4.16 -13.79
CA ASP A 75 4.04 -4.24 -14.98
C ASP A 75 5.56 -4.14 -14.67
N SER A 76 5.95 -4.33 -13.40
CA SER A 76 7.36 -4.45 -12.99
C SER A 76 7.94 -5.80 -13.37
N ASP A 77 9.26 -5.85 -13.62
CA ASP A 77 9.96 -7.12 -13.85
C ASP A 77 9.98 -8.00 -12.59
N ILE A 78 10.08 -7.36 -11.42
CA ILE A 78 9.90 -7.99 -10.12
C ILE A 78 8.82 -7.20 -9.39
N ILE A 79 7.72 -7.85 -9.06
CA ILE A 79 6.61 -7.21 -8.35
C ILE A 79 6.80 -7.41 -6.84
N GLY A 80 6.72 -6.32 -6.06
CA GLY A 80 6.75 -6.37 -4.61
C GLY A 80 6.82 -4.99 -3.95
N PRO A 81 6.54 -4.92 -2.65
CA PRO A 81 5.99 -5.96 -1.82
C PRO A 81 4.59 -6.36 -2.28
N THR A 82 4.40 -7.62 -2.62
CA THR A 82 3.07 -8.12 -2.95
C THR A 82 2.37 -8.59 -1.70
N ALA A 83 1.17 -8.08 -1.51
CA ALA A 83 0.25 -8.58 -0.51
C ALA A 83 -0.98 -9.13 -1.25
N ASN A 84 -1.26 -10.40 -1.08
CA ASN A 84 -2.42 -11.06 -1.66
C ASN A 84 -3.46 -11.29 -0.57
N LEU A 85 -4.73 -11.11 -0.90
CA LEU A 85 -5.82 -11.53 -0.04
C LEU A 85 -6.03 -13.04 -0.18
N GLU A 86 -6.07 -13.71 0.96
CA GLU A 86 -6.39 -15.12 1.04
C GLU A 86 -7.60 -15.33 1.94
N LEU A 87 -8.50 -16.20 1.51
CA LEU A 87 -9.57 -16.68 2.39
C LEU A 87 -8.95 -17.45 3.55
N ARG A 88 -9.36 -17.19 4.78
CA ARG A 88 -8.91 -17.95 5.94
C ARG A 88 -9.44 -19.35 5.89
N SER A 89 -8.60 -20.32 6.21
CA SER A 89 -9.01 -21.73 6.39
C SER A 89 -9.89 -21.92 7.63
N GLU A 90 -9.74 -21.03 8.62
CA GLU A 90 -10.49 -21.09 9.88
C GLU A 90 -11.32 -19.81 10.04
N ILE A 91 -12.56 -19.98 10.46
CA ILE A 91 -13.46 -18.86 10.77
C ILE A 91 -13.02 -18.25 12.11
N LEU A 92 -12.80 -16.95 12.14
CA LEU A 92 -12.52 -16.25 13.39
C LEU A 92 -13.80 -16.18 14.23
N GLU A 93 -13.78 -16.84 15.36
CA GLU A 93 -14.85 -16.74 16.36
C GLU A 93 -14.74 -15.43 17.12
N LYS A 94 -15.52 -14.43 16.73
CA LYS A 94 -15.58 -13.12 17.37
C LYS A 94 -16.99 -12.79 17.82
N LYS A 95 -17.10 -12.07 18.93
CA LYS A 95 -18.38 -11.55 19.44
C LYS A 95 -18.71 -10.22 18.72
N TYR A 96 -19.14 -10.32 17.46
CA TYR A 96 -19.35 -9.15 16.58
C TYR A 96 -20.34 -8.11 17.14
N SER A 97 -21.41 -8.54 17.80
CA SER A 97 -22.35 -7.63 18.49
C SER A 97 -21.65 -6.83 19.59
N GLN A 98 -20.79 -7.48 20.39
CA GLN A 98 -20.02 -6.80 21.42
C GLN A 98 -19.02 -5.81 20.80
N ILE A 99 -18.31 -6.22 19.72
CA ILE A 99 -17.40 -5.32 18.99
C ILE A 99 -18.15 -4.07 18.53
N PHE A 100 -19.36 -4.19 17.98
CA PHE A 100 -20.15 -3.04 17.54
C PHE A 100 -20.49 -2.12 18.71
N LYS A 101 -20.95 -2.66 19.84
CA LYS A 101 -21.37 -1.90 21.04
C LYS A 101 -20.20 -1.19 21.72
N GLU A 102 -18.99 -1.73 21.63
CA GLU A 102 -17.77 -1.13 22.20
C GLU A 102 -17.21 0.03 21.35
N LYS A 103 -17.74 0.27 20.12
CA LYS A 103 -17.33 1.38 19.28
C LYS A 103 -17.88 2.70 19.81
N THR A 104 -17.02 3.51 20.40
CA THR A 104 -17.39 4.82 20.96
C THR A 104 -17.30 5.96 19.96
N ASN A 105 -16.52 5.78 18.88
CA ASN A 105 -16.18 6.81 17.90
C ASN A 105 -16.51 6.36 16.47
N PHE A 106 -16.72 7.33 15.58
CA PHE A 106 -17.19 7.01 14.23
C PHE A 106 -16.05 6.63 13.29
N ALA A 107 -15.13 7.54 13.00
CA ALA A 107 -14.03 7.30 12.07
C ALA A 107 -12.69 7.83 12.59
N ALA A 108 -11.60 7.07 12.33
CA ALA A 108 -10.23 7.48 12.60
C ALA A 108 -9.44 7.64 11.30
N TRP A 109 -8.57 8.64 11.26
CA TRP A 109 -7.61 8.87 10.18
C TRP A 109 -6.21 9.12 10.72
N VAL A 110 -5.24 8.27 10.36
CA VAL A 110 -3.84 8.43 10.76
C VAL A 110 -3.05 9.00 9.59
N VAL A 111 -2.47 10.18 9.78
CA VAL A 111 -1.79 10.92 8.71
C VAL A 111 -0.61 11.74 9.23
N SER A 112 0.55 11.59 8.57
CA SER A 112 1.78 12.33 8.91
C SER A 112 2.20 13.33 7.83
N ARG A 113 1.72 13.15 6.58
CA ARG A 113 1.92 14.11 5.48
C ARG A 113 0.62 14.88 5.26
N CYS A 114 0.57 16.13 5.72
CA CYS A 114 -0.66 16.93 5.78
C CYS A 114 -1.11 17.43 4.41
N SER A 115 -0.17 17.75 3.52
CA SER A 115 -0.45 18.07 2.11
C SER A 115 -0.06 16.90 1.22
N SER A 116 -0.92 16.55 0.27
CA SER A 116 -0.69 15.41 -0.63
C SER A 116 -1.46 15.57 -1.94
N GLY A 117 -0.96 14.94 -3.02
CA GLY A 117 -1.57 15.00 -4.34
C GLY A 117 -2.98 14.40 -4.41
N SER A 118 -3.33 13.48 -3.50
CA SER A 118 -4.69 12.91 -3.41
C SER A 118 -5.73 13.87 -2.83
N LYS A 119 -5.33 15.07 -2.36
CA LYS A 119 -6.20 16.04 -1.64
C LYS A 119 -7.02 15.38 -0.51
N ARG A 120 -6.49 14.32 0.10
CA ARG A 120 -7.21 13.54 1.12
C ARG A 120 -7.69 14.35 2.33
N ALA A 121 -6.97 15.43 2.70
CA ALA A 121 -7.39 16.33 3.78
C ALA A 121 -8.68 17.08 3.41
N ALA A 122 -8.78 17.59 2.17
CA ALA A 122 -10.01 18.22 1.68
C ALA A 122 -11.16 17.21 1.63
N TYR A 123 -10.88 15.97 1.19
CA TYR A 123 -11.88 14.89 1.18
C TYR A 123 -12.41 14.57 2.60
N VAL A 124 -11.53 14.50 3.59
CA VAL A 124 -11.92 14.28 5.00
C VAL A 124 -12.73 15.47 5.54
N ASN A 125 -12.34 16.72 5.20
CA ASN A 125 -13.11 17.89 5.60
C ASN A 125 -14.52 17.86 5.00
N LYS A 126 -14.65 17.44 3.74
CA LYS A 126 -15.96 17.28 3.10
C LYS A 126 -16.81 16.18 3.75
N LEU A 127 -16.22 15.06 4.16
CA LEU A 127 -16.93 14.06 4.97
C LEU A 127 -17.46 14.63 6.28
N LYS A 128 -16.65 15.48 6.96
CA LYS A 128 -17.09 16.17 8.20
C LYS A 128 -18.25 17.12 7.96
N GLU A 129 -18.27 17.85 6.85
CA GLU A 129 -19.41 18.72 6.46
C GLU A 129 -20.70 17.91 6.28
N TYR A 130 -20.61 16.65 5.86
CA TYR A 130 -21.75 15.73 5.76
C TYR A 130 -22.01 14.91 7.04
N GLY A 131 -21.50 15.37 8.19
CA GLY A 131 -21.82 14.81 9.50
C GLY A 131 -20.98 13.61 9.94
N ILE A 132 -19.92 13.26 9.20
CA ILE A 132 -19.02 12.19 9.61
C ILE A 132 -18.04 12.68 10.68
N GLY A 133 -18.13 12.14 11.89
CA GLY A 133 -17.16 12.38 12.97
C GLY A 133 -15.83 11.71 12.65
N VAL A 134 -14.80 12.50 12.33
CA VAL A 134 -13.44 11.98 12.03
C VAL A 134 -12.44 12.57 12.99
N ASP A 135 -11.78 11.69 13.78
CA ASP A 135 -10.64 12.04 14.59
C ASP A 135 -9.34 11.81 13.79
N VAL A 136 -8.45 12.81 13.84
CA VAL A 136 -7.20 12.82 13.07
C VAL A 136 -6.03 12.56 13.99
N TYR A 137 -5.20 11.57 13.65
CA TYR A 137 -4.02 11.13 14.36
C TYR A 137 -2.76 11.30 13.51
N GLY A 138 -1.60 11.19 14.14
CA GLY A 138 -0.30 11.38 13.50
C GLY A 138 0.13 12.85 13.48
N ALA A 139 1.13 13.20 12.67
CA ALA A 139 1.73 14.54 12.67
C ALA A 139 0.77 15.66 12.25
N CYS A 140 -0.30 15.33 11.52
CA CYS A 140 -1.30 16.30 11.06
C CYS A 140 -2.52 16.42 11.98
N GLY A 141 -2.59 15.61 13.04
CA GLY A 141 -3.66 15.62 14.03
C GLY A 141 -3.20 16.20 15.35
N ASN A 142 -4.17 16.71 16.12
CA ASN A 142 -3.92 17.22 17.49
C ASN A 142 -3.88 16.12 18.54
N ASN A 143 -4.05 14.85 18.13
CA ASN A 143 -4.25 13.75 19.05
C ASN A 143 -2.93 13.01 19.32
N THR A 144 -2.47 13.08 20.57
CA THR A 144 -1.21 12.49 21.05
C THR A 144 -1.34 11.02 21.48
N LEU A 145 -2.54 10.43 21.44
CA LEU A 145 -2.83 9.11 22.00
C LEU A 145 -2.00 7.97 21.38
N CYS A 146 -1.52 8.15 20.16
CA CYS A 146 -0.63 7.20 19.47
C CYS A 146 0.85 7.48 19.65
N LYS A 147 1.23 8.57 20.34
CA LYS A 147 2.62 9.08 20.41
C LYS A 147 3.63 8.08 20.98
N HIS A 148 3.18 7.18 21.87
CA HIS A 148 4.03 6.19 22.54
C HIS A 148 3.75 4.75 22.10
N LYS A 149 3.06 4.56 20.98
CA LYS A 149 2.73 3.25 20.44
C LYS A 149 3.47 3.03 19.11
N SER A 150 3.88 1.80 18.83
CA SER A 150 4.26 1.44 17.46
C SER A 150 3.08 1.65 16.51
N ASN A 151 3.35 1.87 15.24
CA ASN A 151 2.28 2.06 14.24
C ASN A 151 1.23 0.94 14.30
N LYS A 152 1.66 -0.32 14.39
CA LYS A 152 0.76 -1.47 14.51
C LYS A 152 -0.10 -1.39 15.78
N GLN A 153 0.49 -1.12 16.95
CA GLN A 153 -0.23 -1.01 18.20
C GLN A 153 -1.24 0.14 18.20
N CYS A 154 -0.87 1.29 17.59
CA CYS A 154 -1.79 2.41 17.42
C CYS A 154 -2.99 2.03 16.57
N HIS A 155 -2.77 1.40 15.41
CA HIS A 155 -3.83 0.98 14.51
C HIS A 155 -4.78 -0.03 15.16
N ILE A 156 -4.27 -1.03 15.88
CA ILE A 156 -5.10 -1.99 16.62
C ILE A 156 -5.90 -1.28 17.71
N TRP A 157 -5.29 -0.37 18.46
CA TRP A 157 -5.97 0.39 19.50
C TRP A 157 -7.10 1.26 18.95
N LEU A 158 -6.87 1.94 17.81
CA LEU A 158 -7.90 2.70 17.11
C LEU A 158 -9.02 1.78 16.62
N SER A 159 -8.67 0.64 16.04
CA SER A 159 -9.65 -0.28 15.47
C SER A 159 -10.66 -0.80 16.49
N LYS A 160 -10.30 -0.86 17.78
CA LYS A 160 -11.23 -1.26 18.86
C LYS A 160 -12.24 -0.18 19.23
N ARG A 161 -11.96 1.10 18.94
CA ARG A 161 -12.77 2.26 19.35
C ARG A 161 -13.56 2.88 18.22
N TYR A 162 -13.06 2.79 16.99
CA TYR A 162 -13.62 3.43 15.82
C TYR A 162 -14.37 2.44 14.94
N LYS A 163 -15.55 2.82 14.46
CA LYS A 163 -16.30 2.02 13.48
C LYS A 163 -15.55 1.93 12.15
N PHE A 164 -15.01 3.04 11.68
CA PHE A 164 -14.33 3.13 10.39
C PHE A 164 -12.88 3.59 10.54
N TYR A 165 -12.02 3.08 9.68
CA TYR A 165 -10.66 3.56 9.49
C TYR A 165 -10.49 4.07 8.06
N LEU A 166 -10.03 5.33 7.93
CA LEU A 166 -9.79 5.95 6.63
C LEU A 166 -8.39 5.60 6.14
N ALA A 167 -8.30 4.57 5.32
CA ALA A 167 -7.06 4.12 4.67
C ALA A 167 -6.83 4.94 3.39
N PHE A 168 -6.45 6.21 3.55
CA PHE A 168 -6.30 7.16 2.45
C PHE A 168 -4.84 7.32 2.07
N GLU A 169 -4.50 6.97 0.83
CA GLU A 169 -3.17 7.12 0.29
C GLU A 169 -2.82 8.59 0.04
N ASN A 170 -1.52 8.88 0.02
CA ASN A 170 -1.04 10.25 -0.24
C ASN A 170 -1.21 10.67 -1.72
N ASN A 171 -1.30 9.72 -2.64
CA ASN A 171 -1.54 9.96 -4.06
C ASN A 171 -2.45 8.87 -4.64
N LEU A 172 -3.15 9.20 -5.73
CA LEU A 172 -4.05 8.29 -6.44
C LEU A 172 -3.31 7.73 -7.65
N CYS A 173 -2.49 6.71 -7.43
CA CYS A 173 -1.66 6.13 -8.47
C CYS A 173 -2.04 4.66 -8.71
N LYS A 174 -1.93 4.23 -9.96
CA LYS A 174 -2.17 2.84 -10.37
C LYS A 174 -1.35 1.89 -9.49
N ASP A 175 -1.95 0.81 -9.06
CA ASP A 175 -1.37 -0.25 -8.23
C ASP A 175 -0.84 0.20 -6.84
N TYR A 176 -0.97 1.49 -6.47
CA TYR A 176 -0.40 2.02 -5.23
C TYR A 176 -1.28 1.74 -4.03
N VAL A 177 -1.06 0.59 -3.41
CA VAL A 177 -1.74 0.14 -2.18
C VAL A 177 -0.69 -0.16 -1.13
N THR A 178 -0.73 0.58 -0.01
CA THR A 178 0.31 0.50 1.02
C THR A 178 -0.18 -0.18 2.31
N GLU A 179 0.67 -0.14 3.33
CA GLU A 179 0.37 -0.64 4.68
C GLU A 179 -0.92 -0.07 5.28
N LYS A 180 -1.40 1.08 4.81
CA LYS A 180 -2.66 1.68 5.28
C LYS A 180 -3.86 0.77 5.02
N PHE A 181 -3.85 0.10 3.88
CA PHE A 181 -4.86 -0.89 3.53
C PHE A 181 -4.53 -2.27 4.13
N SER A 182 -3.32 -2.76 3.89
CA SER A 182 -2.95 -4.14 4.18
C SER A 182 -2.89 -4.47 5.67
N ASN A 183 -2.44 -3.53 6.52
CA ASN A 183 -2.41 -3.73 7.98
C ASN A 183 -3.80 -3.91 8.59
N SER A 184 -4.84 -3.47 7.90
CA SER A 184 -6.22 -3.60 8.38
C SER A 184 -6.79 -5.03 8.27
N PHE A 185 -6.07 -5.95 7.67
CA PHE A 185 -6.45 -7.37 7.57
C PHE A 185 -5.81 -8.25 8.66
N ASP A 186 -5.14 -7.65 9.64
CA ASP A 186 -4.74 -8.35 10.86
C ASP A 186 -5.99 -8.82 11.62
N GLU A 187 -5.94 -10.02 12.20
CA GLU A 187 -7.07 -10.62 12.92
C GLU A 187 -7.54 -9.79 14.13
N SER A 188 -6.63 -9.03 14.75
CA SER A 188 -6.93 -8.15 15.88
C SER A 188 -7.53 -6.81 15.47
N TYR A 189 -7.70 -6.56 14.18
CA TYR A 189 -8.20 -5.31 13.66
C TYR A 189 -9.74 -5.35 13.49
N ASP A 190 -10.47 -4.50 14.18
CA ASP A 190 -11.93 -4.58 14.30
C ASP A 190 -12.71 -3.40 13.69
N SER A 191 -12.09 -2.54 12.86
CA SER A 191 -12.79 -1.47 12.13
C SER A 191 -13.07 -1.86 10.69
N LEU A 192 -14.12 -1.28 10.09
CA LEU A 192 -14.32 -1.31 8.65
C LEU A 192 -13.35 -0.34 7.96
N ILE A 193 -12.84 -0.75 6.81
CA ILE A 193 -11.86 0.02 6.03
C ILE A 193 -12.59 0.87 5.02
N VAL A 194 -12.34 2.18 5.02
CA VAL A 194 -12.73 3.09 3.93
C VAL A 194 -11.46 3.43 3.18
N TYR A 195 -11.34 2.94 1.95
CA TYR A 195 -10.13 3.07 1.14
C TYR A 195 -10.25 4.16 0.08
N ARG A 196 -9.19 4.96 -0.05
CA ARG A 196 -8.99 5.93 -1.13
C ARG A 196 -7.52 5.92 -1.55
N GLY A 197 -7.22 5.39 -2.73
CA GLY A 197 -5.85 5.20 -3.20
C GLY A 197 -5.79 4.81 -4.66
N ALA A 198 -5.29 3.62 -4.96
CA ALA A 198 -5.19 3.11 -6.32
C ALA A 198 -6.54 3.11 -7.04
N PRO A 199 -6.66 3.79 -8.21
CA PRO A 199 -7.92 3.80 -8.96
C PRO A 199 -8.36 2.40 -9.40
N ASN A 200 -7.41 1.53 -9.62
CA ASN A 200 -7.63 0.14 -10.03
C ASN A 200 -7.61 -0.87 -8.86
N VAL A 201 -7.89 -0.43 -7.64
CA VAL A 201 -7.87 -1.32 -6.46
C VAL A 201 -8.79 -2.54 -6.60
N ARG A 202 -9.88 -2.42 -7.38
CA ARG A 202 -10.82 -3.53 -7.66
C ARG A 202 -10.25 -4.59 -8.60
N GLU A 203 -9.22 -4.26 -9.38
CA GLU A 203 -8.47 -5.23 -10.19
C GLU A 203 -7.47 -6.01 -9.33
N ILE A 204 -6.91 -5.36 -8.29
CA ILE A 204 -5.94 -5.96 -7.37
C ILE A 204 -6.65 -6.81 -6.31
N PHE A 205 -7.73 -6.26 -5.73
CA PHE A 205 -8.55 -6.89 -4.68
C PHE A 205 -10.03 -6.87 -5.10
N PRO A 206 -10.45 -7.85 -5.91
CA PRO A 206 -11.81 -7.92 -6.48
C PRO A 206 -12.88 -8.30 -5.46
N GLU A 207 -12.50 -8.76 -4.27
CA GLU A 207 -13.42 -9.21 -3.25
C GLU A 207 -14.37 -8.10 -2.80
N LYS A 208 -15.66 -8.43 -2.81
CA LYS A 208 -16.70 -7.47 -2.42
C LYS A 208 -16.89 -7.46 -0.90
N ASN A 209 -17.31 -6.30 -0.39
CA ASN A 209 -17.75 -6.14 1.00
C ASN A 209 -16.67 -6.36 2.08
N ILE A 210 -15.39 -6.37 1.70
CA ILE A 210 -14.28 -6.46 2.65
C ILE A 210 -13.63 -5.09 2.92
N TYR A 211 -13.88 -4.14 2.07
CA TYR A 211 -13.55 -2.73 2.23
C TYR A 211 -14.56 -1.85 1.48
N ILE A 212 -14.65 -0.59 1.87
CA ILE A 212 -15.50 0.43 1.26
C ILE A 212 -14.57 1.29 0.38
N ASN A 213 -14.72 1.20 -0.94
CA ASN A 213 -13.91 1.99 -1.87
C ASN A 213 -14.60 3.33 -2.15
N THR A 214 -13.91 4.44 -1.95
CA THR A 214 -14.49 5.78 -2.19
C THR A 214 -14.89 6.01 -3.64
N PHE A 215 -14.24 5.33 -4.59
CA PHE A 215 -14.57 5.42 -6.03
C PHE A 215 -15.83 4.65 -6.44
N ASP A 216 -16.40 3.83 -5.55
CA ASP A 216 -17.69 3.16 -5.81
C ASP A 216 -18.88 4.13 -5.61
N PHE A 217 -18.65 5.36 -5.14
CA PHE A 217 -19.66 6.36 -4.85
C PHE A 217 -19.59 7.53 -5.81
N GLN A 218 -20.75 8.04 -6.21
CA GLN A 218 -20.84 9.15 -7.14
C GLN A 218 -20.18 10.44 -6.62
N ASN A 219 -20.25 10.67 -5.31
CA ASN A 219 -19.68 11.84 -4.64
C ASN A 219 -19.47 11.58 -3.15
N VAL A 220 -18.84 12.53 -2.45
CA VAL A 220 -18.54 12.43 -1.00
C VAL A 220 -19.83 12.34 -0.15
N LYS A 221 -20.91 12.99 -0.60
CA LYS A 221 -22.20 12.96 0.11
C LYS A 221 -22.79 11.55 0.14
N SER A 222 -22.83 10.87 -1.01
CA SER A 222 -23.35 9.49 -1.09
C SER A 222 -22.51 8.49 -0.29
N LEU A 223 -21.19 8.68 -0.23
CA LEU A 223 -20.34 7.91 0.68
C LEU A 223 -20.69 8.20 2.16
N ALA A 224 -20.87 9.48 2.54
CA ALA A 224 -21.20 9.85 3.91
C ALA A 224 -22.54 9.23 4.34
N GLU A 225 -23.56 9.32 3.51
CA GLU A 225 -24.87 8.69 3.75
C GLU A 225 -24.76 7.17 3.93
N TYR A 226 -23.95 6.51 3.09
CA TYR A 226 -23.67 5.08 3.23
C TYR A 226 -23.00 4.75 4.57
N LEU A 227 -21.96 5.52 4.94
CA LEU A 227 -21.24 5.31 6.20
C LEU A 227 -22.14 5.52 7.42
N LEU A 228 -23.00 6.54 7.41
CA LEU A 228 -23.99 6.78 8.46
C LEU A 228 -24.98 5.62 8.57
N ASN A 229 -25.49 5.13 7.44
CA ASN A 229 -26.42 3.99 7.39
C ASN A 229 -25.79 2.71 7.95
N VAL A 230 -24.55 2.37 7.51
CA VAL A 230 -23.82 1.20 8.02
C VAL A 230 -23.43 1.38 9.48
N GLY A 231 -22.93 2.55 9.85
CA GLY A 231 -22.45 2.84 11.20
C GLY A 231 -23.55 2.86 12.27
N SER A 232 -24.81 3.14 11.90
CA SER A 232 -25.96 3.11 12.80
C SER A 232 -26.63 1.74 12.93
N SER A 233 -26.36 0.81 12.00
CA SER A 233 -26.97 -0.53 11.99
C SER A 233 -25.98 -1.59 12.46
N GLU A 234 -26.26 -2.23 13.60
CA GLU A 234 -25.46 -3.36 14.10
C GLU A 234 -25.41 -4.48 13.07
N GLU A 235 -26.53 -4.83 12.46
CA GLU A 235 -26.64 -5.89 11.47
C GLU A 235 -25.72 -5.65 10.26
N LYS A 236 -25.83 -4.46 9.63
CA LYS A 236 -25.05 -4.10 8.44
C LYS A 236 -23.54 -4.03 8.76
N TYR A 237 -23.21 -3.41 9.89
CA TYR A 237 -21.82 -3.24 10.31
C TYR A 237 -21.16 -4.60 10.57
N THR A 238 -21.82 -5.45 11.36
CA THR A 238 -21.25 -6.76 11.73
C THR A 238 -21.18 -7.72 10.55
N ALA A 239 -22.12 -7.66 9.61
CA ALA A 239 -22.08 -8.44 8.37
C ALA A 239 -20.82 -8.11 7.55
N LEU A 240 -20.54 -6.81 7.33
CA LEU A 240 -19.33 -6.37 6.60
C LEU A 240 -18.05 -6.72 7.37
N LEU A 241 -18.06 -6.55 8.69
CA LEU A 241 -16.89 -6.86 9.51
C LEU A 241 -16.58 -8.36 9.51
N LYS A 242 -17.60 -9.21 9.56
CA LYS A 242 -17.49 -10.67 9.44
C LYS A 242 -16.92 -11.07 8.09
N GLN A 243 -17.43 -10.47 7.01
CA GLN A 243 -16.94 -10.70 5.66
C GLN A 243 -15.44 -10.34 5.53
N ARG A 244 -15.04 -9.17 6.05
CA ARG A 244 -13.63 -8.77 6.06
C ARG A 244 -12.76 -9.74 6.88
N HIS A 245 -13.24 -10.20 8.03
CA HIS A 245 -12.51 -11.15 8.87
C HIS A 245 -12.36 -12.55 8.25
N SER A 246 -13.11 -12.88 7.21
CA SER A 246 -12.91 -14.12 6.45
C SER A 246 -11.62 -14.09 5.63
N TYR A 247 -11.00 -12.94 5.45
CA TYR A 247 -9.78 -12.77 4.68
C TYR A 247 -8.59 -12.40 5.57
N ARG A 248 -7.40 -12.77 5.11
CA ARG A 248 -6.12 -12.33 5.67
C ARG A 248 -5.23 -11.82 4.57
N MET A 249 -4.28 -10.95 4.92
CA MET A 249 -3.24 -10.53 4.01
C MET A 249 -2.07 -11.49 4.09
N HIS A 250 -1.68 -12.06 2.97
CA HIS A 250 -0.47 -12.86 2.82
C HIS A 250 0.58 -12.03 2.12
N TYR A 251 1.75 -11.92 2.74
CA TYR A 251 2.89 -11.21 2.16
C TYR A 251 3.87 -12.20 1.57
N ARG A 252 4.20 -12.02 0.31
CA ARG A 252 5.28 -12.78 -0.32
C ARG A 252 6.62 -12.29 0.21
N ASP A 253 7.52 -13.23 0.50
CA ASP A 253 8.89 -12.90 0.90
C ASP A 253 9.63 -12.22 -0.28
N HIS A 254 10.10 -11.00 -0.06
CA HIS A 254 10.83 -10.22 -1.05
C HIS A 254 12.06 -10.95 -1.58
N TYR A 255 12.79 -11.63 -0.69
CA TYR A 255 13.98 -12.38 -1.08
C TYR A 255 13.62 -13.52 -2.03
N CYS A 256 12.47 -14.14 -1.82
CA CYS A 256 11.98 -15.20 -2.69
C CYS A 256 11.66 -14.67 -4.09
N SER A 257 11.10 -13.47 -4.21
CA SER A 257 10.81 -12.85 -5.51
C SER A 257 12.10 -12.55 -6.31
N PHE A 258 13.17 -12.13 -5.64
CA PHE A 258 14.47 -11.96 -6.30
C PHE A 258 15.06 -13.28 -6.75
N CYS A 259 15.02 -14.30 -5.91
CA CYS A 259 15.59 -15.60 -6.22
C CYS A 259 14.83 -16.29 -7.36
N GLU A 260 13.50 -16.19 -7.38
CA GLU A 260 12.68 -16.63 -8.50
C GLU A 260 13.07 -15.94 -9.80
N TRP A 261 13.14 -14.60 -9.78
CA TRP A 261 13.55 -13.85 -10.94
C TRP A 261 14.97 -14.25 -11.41
N ALA A 262 15.93 -14.33 -10.49
CA ALA A 262 17.33 -14.64 -10.81
C ALA A 262 17.53 -16.04 -11.41
N THR A 263 16.67 -16.99 -11.09
CA THR A 263 16.72 -18.37 -11.61
C THR A 263 15.95 -18.57 -12.91
N ASN A 264 15.20 -17.55 -13.37
CA ASN A 264 14.47 -17.63 -14.62
C ASN A 264 15.44 -17.54 -15.83
N SER A 265 15.60 -18.64 -16.54
CA SER A 265 16.46 -18.74 -17.73
C SER A 265 15.99 -17.91 -18.93
N GLN A 266 14.75 -17.40 -18.91
CA GLN A 266 14.18 -16.55 -19.96
C GLN A 266 14.46 -15.06 -19.76
N ASN A 267 15.13 -14.67 -18.68
CA ASN A 267 15.51 -13.29 -18.48
C ASN A 267 16.38 -12.80 -19.63
N PRO A 268 16.07 -11.65 -20.25
CA PRO A 268 16.92 -11.06 -21.27
C PRO A 268 18.30 -10.74 -20.69
N LYS A 269 19.36 -10.89 -21.50
CA LYS A 269 20.74 -10.59 -21.04
C LYS A 269 20.87 -9.12 -20.59
N PRO A 270 21.77 -8.82 -19.63
CA PRO A 270 21.99 -7.46 -19.17
C PRO A 270 22.31 -6.51 -20.33
N GLY A 271 21.74 -5.30 -20.30
CA GLY A 271 21.94 -4.28 -21.34
C GLY A 271 21.18 -4.48 -22.65
N HIS A 272 20.41 -5.58 -22.81
CA HIS A 272 19.60 -5.79 -24.01
C HIS A 272 18.31 -4.94 -24.02
N ILE A 273 17.72 -4.67 -22.88
CA ILE A 273 16.53 -3.84 -22.76
C ILE A 273 16.95 -2.47 -22.22
N LYS A 274 16.89 -1.46 -23.07
CA LYS A 274 17.08 -0.07 -22.64
C LYS A 274 15.70 0.55 -22.42
N ARG A 275 15.32 0.71 -21.16
CA ARG A 275 14.12 1.42 -20.75
C ARG A 275 14.49 2.62 -19.90
N ASP A 276 13.78 3.72 -20.06
CA ASP A 276 13.91 4.86 -19.14
C ASP A 276 12.99 4.65 -17.95
N PHE A 277 13.59 4.61 -16.75
CA PHE A 277 12.84 4.42 -15.51
C PHE A 277 11.80 5.53 -15.28
N ASN A 278 12.15 6.78 -15.58
CA ASN A 278 11.22 7.90 -15.39
C ASN A 278 10.01 7.78 -16.31
N GLU A 279 10.23 7.43 -17.58
CA GLU A 279 9.14 7.24 -18.54
C GLU A 279 8.21 6.12 -18.08
N TRP A 280 8.76 4.96 -17.74
CA TRP A 280 7.98 3.80 -17.29
C TRP A 280 7.27 4.06 -15.97
N PHE A 281 7.97 4.63 -14.96
CA PHE A 281 7.45 4.74 -13.61
C PHE A 281 6.49 5.93 -13.43
N ARG A 282 6.61 6.98 -14.23
CA ARG A 282 5.90 8.25 -14.00
C ARG A 282 4.79 8.54 -15.00
N THR A 283 4.90 8.04 -16.24
CA THR A 283 3.94 8.37 -17.30
C THR A 283 2.60 7.69 -17.05
N ASN A 284 1.54 8.48 -16.94
CA ASN A 284 0.15 8.03 -16.79
C ASN A 284 -0.10 7.09 -15.59
N LYS A 285 0.77 7.09 -14.59
CA LYS A 285 0.59 6.21 -13.42
C LYS A 285 -0.29 6.82 -12.32
N CYS A 286 -0.47 8.13 -12.29
CA CYS A 286 -1.24 8.80 -11.23
C CYS A 286 -2.34 9.71 -11.82
N GLN A 287 -3.46 9.76 -11.13
CA GLN A 287 -4.58 10.64 -11.47
C GLN A 287 -4.40 12.01 -10.81
N THR A 288 -4.76 13.05 -11.56
CA THR A 288 -4.89 14.41 -11.01
C THR A 288 -6.29 14.56 -10.41
N VAL A 289 -6.36 14.92 -9.13
CA VAL A 289 -7.64 15.08 -8.44
C VAL A 289 -8.22 16.45 -8.77
N HIS A 290 -9.13 16.54 -9.73
CA HIS A 290 -9.80 17.78 -10.08
C HIS A 290 -11.30 17.83 -9.76
N THR A 291 -12.00 16.70 -9.60
CA THR A 291 -13.46 16.66 -9.67
C THR A 291 -14.19 15.97 -8.51
N ASP A 292 -13.53 15.16 -7.71
CA ASP A 292 -14.23 14.37 -6.67
C ASP A 292 -14.25 15.02 -5.27
N VAL A 293 -13.71 16.23 -5.16
CA VAL A 293 -13.66 17.03 -3.90
C VAL A 293 -14.41 18.36 -4.04
N GLY A 294 -14.97 18.63 -5.22
CA GLY A 294 -15.73 19.84 -5.54
C GLY A 294 -17.11 19.89 -4.90
#